data_8f06d21f2f6042de4ebac837bf005605
#
_entry.id   8f06d21f2f6042de4ebac837bf005605
#
_cell.length_a   1.000
_cell.length_b   1.000
_cell.length_c   1.000
_cell.angle_alpha   90.00
_cell.angle_beta   90.00
_cell.angle_gamma   90.00
#
_symmetry.space_group_name_H-M   'P 1'
#
loop_
_entity.id
_entity.type
_entity.pdbx_description
1 polymer ?
#
loop_
_entity_poly.entity_id
_entity_poly.type
_entity_poly.pdbx_seq_one_letter_code
_entity_poly.pdbx_strand_id
1 'polypeptide(L)'
;MSVSETITKKSASNLAMAFVLLPKDRAEAMARLYAFCRQVDDVADEETVPVATRQSELNRWRQDLQRAYSNHEPSIPVIQELKPVIHTYKLPALHFEEIIQGVEMDLSVTRYASFDELDTYCYRVASAVGLLSIEIFGYQDRERCREYAIHLGKALQLTNILRDIRNDAERGRIYLPASALQEFGVTEEQILANQFSPNFRSLASSLAERATKSYRNAHQTLPTQDRRSMVAAELMGAVYWNLLRKIERANFNVLTPSPIKLPKRDKVLLALRTWLRMAFRPERPNYGW
;
A
#
# COMPACT_ATOMS: atom_id res chain seq x y z
N MET A 1 -15.07 -4.85 -21.62
CA MET A 1 -14.37 -4.76 -20.32
C MET A 1 -12.98 -4.20 -20.60
N SER A 2 -12.56 -3.15 -19.93
CA SER A 2 -11.23 -2.58 -20.13
C SER A 2 -10.13 -3.49 -19.56
N VAL A 3 -8.87 -3.25 -19.96
CA VAL A 3 -7.71 -3.98 -19.41
C VAL A 3 -7.62 -3.76 -17.91
N SER A 4 -7.78 -2.52 -17.46
CA SER A 4 -7.75 -2.14 -16.05
C SER A 4 -8.85 -2.82 -15.21
N GLU A 5 -10.07 -2.93 -15.74
CA GLU A 5 -11.15 -3.65 -15.06
C GLU A 5 -10.85 -5.15 -14.90
N THR A 6 -10.24 -5.75 -15.93
CA THR A 6 -9.87 -7.17 -15.90
C THR A 6 -8.81 -7.43 -14.83
N ILE A 7 -7.76 -6.60 -14.77
CA ILE A 7 -6.69 -6.68 -13.76
C ILE A 7 -7.28 -6.50 -12.36
N THR A 8 -8.10 -5.47 -12.15
CA THR A 8 -8.71 -5.17 -10.85
C THR A 8 -9.60 -6.31 -10.35
N LYS A 9 -10.40 -6.92 -11.22
CA LYS A 9 -11.28 -8.05 -10.87
C LYS A 9 -10.49 -9.32 -10.55
N LYS A 10 -9.43 -9.63 -11.31
CA LYS A 10 -8.58 -10.80 -11.08
C LYS A 10 -7.82 -10.73 -9.77
N SER A 11 -7.39 -9.55 -9.37
CA SER A 11 -6.57 -9.36 -8.17
C SER A 11 -7.30 -9.68 -6.86
N ALA A 12 -8.65 -9.68 -6.84
CA ALA A 12 -9.48 -9.90 -5.63
C ALA A 12 -8.97 -9.15 -4.38
N SER A 13 -8.29 -8.03 -4.60
CA SER A 13 -7.59 -7.28 -3.54
C SER A 13 -8.56 -6.56 -2.60
N ASN A 14 -8.08 -6.23 -1.40
CA ASN A 14 -8.83 -5.40 -0.45
C ASN A 14 -9.15 -4.03 -1.08
N LEU A 15 -8.26 -3.52 -1.91
CA LEU A 15 -8.40 -2.23 -2.56
C LEU A 15 -9.55 -2.22 -3.59
N ALA A 16 -9.65 -3.28 -4.43
CA ALA A 16 -10.76 -3.41 -5.37
C ALA A 16 -12.14 -3.42 -4.68
N MET A 17 -12.22 -4.04 -3.49
CA MET A 17 -13.45 -4.02 -2.68
C MET A 17 -13.80 -2.59 -2.19
N ALA A 18 -12.81 -1.77 -1.89
CA ALA A 18 -13.04 -0.41 -1.41
C ALA A 18 -13.62 0.51 -2.50
N PHE A 19 -13.36 0.22 -3.76
CA PHE A 19 -13.87 1.03 -4.89
C PHE A 19 -15.40 0.99 -5.03
N VAL A 20 -16.06 -0.06 -4.52
CA VAL A 20 -17.54 -0.17 -4.53
C VAL A 20 -18.21 0.97 -3.74
N LEU A 21 -17.49 1.60 -2.81
CA LEU A 21 -18.00 2.72 -2.02
C LEU A 21 -17.85 4.09 -2.72
N LEU A 22 -17.19 4.14 -3.88
CA LEU A 22 -16.95 5.36 -4.63
C LEU A 22 -18.05 5.62 -5.68
N PRO A 23 -18.28 6.88 -6.06
CA PRO A 23 -19.00 7.21 -7.29
C PRO A 23 -18.36 6.51 -8.50
N LYS A 24 -19.17 6.19 -9.50
CA LYS A 24 -18.76 5.35 -10.64
C LYS A 24 -17.52 5.88 -11.37
N ASP A 25 -17.48 7.17 -11.65
CA ASP A 25 -16.36 7.87 -12.30
C ASP A 25 -15.05 7.73 -11.52
N ARG A 26 -15.11 7.91 -10.20
CA ARG A 26 -13.96 7.77 -9.30
C ARG A 26 -13.55 6.29 -9.13
N ALA A 27 -14.51 5.37 -9.07
CA ALA A 27 -14.24 3.94 -9.02
C ALA A 27 -13.50 3.45 -10.29
N GLU A 28 -13.93 3.91 -11.48
CA GLU A 28 -13.26 3.63 -12.76
C GLU A 28 -11.85 4.24 -12.80
N ALA A 29 -11.68 5.49 -12.33
CA ALA A 29 -10.38 6.14 -12.25
C ALA A 29 -9.43 5.38 -11.31
N MET A 30 -9.91 4.97 -10.14
CA MET A 30 -9.13 4.17 -9.19
C MET A 30 -8.77 2.79 -9.75
N ALA A 31 -9.65 2.14 -10.53
CA ALA A 31 -9.35 0.87 -11.17
C ALA A 31 -8.18 1.00 -12.17
N ARG A 32 -8.11 2.12 -12.91
CA ARG A 32 -7.00 2.41 -13.83
C ARG A 32 -5.69 2.70 -13.10
N LEU A 33 -5.74 3.51 -12.03
CA LEU A 33 -4.57 3.76 -11.18
C LEU A 33 -4.07 2.44 -10.54
N TYR A 34 -4.97 1.63 -10.02
CA TYR A 34 -4.63 0.34 -9.43
C TYR A 34 -4.00 -0.62 -10.45
N ALA A 35 -4.53 -0.65 -11.68
CA ALA A 35 -3.97 -1.48 -12.74
C ALA A 35 -2.54 -1.08 -13.08
N PHE A 36 -2.24 0.23 -13.10
CA PHE A 36 -0.87 0.73 -13.25
C PHE A 36 0.03 0.22 -12.13
N CYS A 37 -0.34 0.45 -10.86
CA CYS A 37 0.45 0.01 -9.70
C CYS A 37 0.71 -1.51 -9.75
N ARG A 38 -0.34 -2.30 -10.04
CA ARG A 38 -0.23 -3.77 -10.09
C ARG A 38 0.68 -4.25 -11.20
N GLN A 39 0.60 -3.66 -12.39
CA GLN A 39 1.43 -4.08 -13.52
C GLN A 39 2.90 -3.69 -13.34
N VAL A 40 3.17 -2.53 -12.75
CA VAL A 40 4.55 -2.12 -12.42
C VAL A 40 5.13 -3.03 -11.33
N ASP A 41 4.34 -3.40 -10.33
CA ASP A 41 4.72 -4.34 -9.27
C ASP A 41 5.01 -5.75 -9.85
N ASP A 42 4.14 -6.25 -10.76
CA ASP A 42 4.32 -7.53 -11.44
C ASP A 42 5.65 -7.61 -12.22
N VAL A 43 6.19 -6.48 -12.74
CA VAL A 43 7.51 -6.46 -13.41
C VAL A 43 8.63 -6.82 -12.43
N ALA A 44 8.59 -6.33 -11.19
CA ALA A 44 9.61 -6.66 -10.19
C ALA A 44 9.43 -8.07 -9.61
N ASP A 45 8.21 -8.57 -9.56
CA ASP A 45 7.88 -9.89 -9.00
C ASP A 45 8.14 -11.06 -9.96
N GLU A 46 8.42 -10.81 -11.25
CA GLU A 46 8.72 -11.85 -12.25
C GLU A 46 10.19 -12.34 -12.12
N GLU A 47 10.44 -13.12 -11.08
CA GLU A 47 11.80 -13.58 -10.72
C GLU A 47 12.47 -14.48 -11.79
N THR A 48 11.70 -15.04 -12.74
CA THR A 48 12.23 -15.84 -13.86
C THR A 48 12.93 -14.97 -14.90
N VAL A 49 12.69 -13.66 -14.92
CA VAL A 49 13.28 -12.69 -15.84
C VAL A 49 14.51 -12.04 -15.22
N PRO A 50 15.64 -11.93 -15.95
CA PRO A 50 16.85 -11.28 -15.44
C PRO A 50 16.59 -9.85 -14.95
N VAL A 51 17.27 -9.43 -13.86
CA VAL A 51 17.12 -8.10 -13.26
C VAL A 51 17.31 -6.97 -14.27
N ALA A 52 18.33 -7.07 -15.15
CA ALA A 52 18.58 -6.07 -16.18
C ALA A 52 17.40 -5.89 -17.17
N THR A 53 16.71 -6.98 -17.49
CA THR A 53 15.51 -6.94 -18.35
C THR A 53 14.34 -6.30 -17.62
N ARG A 54 14.11 -6.64 -16.34
CA ARG A 54 13.09 -6.02 -15.50
C ARG A 54 13.33 -4.52 -15.32
N GLN A 55 14.59 -4.13 -15.11
CA GLN A 55 14.99 -2.71 -15.05
C GLN A 55 14.71 -1.98 -16.37
N SER A 56 15.00 -2.62 -17.51
CA SER A 56 14.70 -2.05 -18.84
C SER A 56 13.20 -1.90 -19.05
N GLU A 57 12.38 -2.84 -18.58
CA GLU A 57 10.94 -2.76 -18.66
C GLU A 57 10.40 -1.63 -17.76
N LEU A 58 10.88 -1.44 -16.52
CA LEU A 58 10.51 -0.30 -15.67
C LEU A 58 10.87 1.04 -16.32
N ASN A 59 12.01 1.12 -17.01
CA ASN A 59 12.38 2.31 -17.80
C ASN A 59 11.41 2.54 -18.97
N ARG A 60 10.92 1.50 -19.62
CA ARG A 60 9.90 1.59 -20.65
C ARG A 60 8.58 2.13 -20.08
N TRP A 61 8.14 1.67 -18.90
CA TRP A 61 6.97 2.19 -18.19
C TRP A 61 7.13 3.69 -17.88
N ARG A 62 8.30 4.11 -17.41
CA ARG A 62 8.64 5.52 -17.14
C ARG A 62 8.53 6.38 -18.40
N GLN A 63 9.11 5.95 -19.51
CA GLN A 63 9.05 6.68 -20.78
C GLN A 63 7.61 6.77 -21.30
N ASP A 64 6.85 5.70 -21.20
CA ASP A 64 5.47 5.66 -21.69
C ASP A 64 4.54 6.51 -20.81
N LEU A 65 4.81 6.57 -19.51
CA LEU A 65 4.15 7.49 -18.59
C LEU A 65 4.45 8.97 -18.97
N GLN A 66 5.68 9.32 -19.34
CA GLN A 66 6.03 10.66 -19.83
C GLN A 66 5.23 11.02 -21.09
N ARG A 67 4.97 10.06 -21.97
CA ARG A 67 4.07 10.26 -23.14
C ARG A 67 2.65 10.60 -22.71
N ALA A 68 2.15 9.99 -21.64
CA ALA A 68 0.81 10.30 -21.11
C ALA A 68 0.67 11.75 -20.63
N TYR A 69 1.76 12.38 -20.18
CA TYR A 69 1.81 13.81 -19.78
C TYR A 69 2.07 14.77 -20.95
N SER A 70 2.43 14.24 -22.09
CA SER A 70 2.67 15.01 -23.31
C SER A 70 1.55 14.80 -24.33
N ASN A 71 1.70 15.40 -25.51
CA ASN A 71 0.78 15.17 -26.63
C ASN A 71 1.02 13.86 -27.40
N HIS A 72 1.95 13.00 -26.90
CA HIS A 72 2.21 11.71 -27.52
C HIS A 72 1.27 10.64 -26.96
N GLU A 73 0.99 9.64 -27.80
CA GLU A 73 0.16 8.51 -27.37
C GLU A 73 1.02 7.45 -26.69
N PRO A 74 0.66 6.99 -25.45
CA PRO A 74 1.31 5.88 -24.81
C PRO A 74 1.15 4.57 -25.60
N SER A 75 2.12 3.66 -25.49
CA SER A 75 2.09 2.34 -26.15
C SER A 75 1.55 1.24 -25.23
N ILE A 76 1.68 1.40 -23.91
CA ILE A 76 1.23 0.42 -22.92
C ILE A 76 -0.27 0.61 -22.68
N PRO A 77 -1.10 -0.43 -22.90
CA PRO A 77 -2.57 -0.29 -22.82
C PRO A 77 -3.08 0.26 -21.49
N VAL A 78 -2.46 -0.13 -20.37
CA VAL A 78 -2.83 0.39 -19.04
C VAL A 78 -2.55 1.89 -18.93
N ILE A 79 -1.45 2.38 -19.52
CA ILE A 79 -1.12 3.81 -19.52
C ILE A 79 -2.04 4.58 -20.48
N GLN A 80 -2.43 3.99 -21.63
CA GLN A 80 -3.45 4.58 -22.52
C GLN A 80 -4.77 4.79 -21.76
N GLU A 81 -5.24 3.77 -21.01
CA GLU A 81 -6.45 3.90 -20.19
C GLU A 81 -6.29 4.90 -19.03
N LEU A 82 -5.07 5.04 -18.48
CA LEU A 82 -4.76 5.94 -17.37
C LEU A 82 -4.62 7.41 -17.82
N LYS A 83 -4.19 7.68 -19.06
CA LYS A 83 -3.96 9.03 -19.60
C LYS A 83 -5.14 9.99 -19.37
N PRO A 84 -6.40 9.64 -19.69
CA PRO A 84 -7.55 10.50 -19.40
C PRO A 84 -7.71 10.81 -17.91
N VAL A 85 -7.40 9.86 -17.02
CA VAL A 85 -7.47 10.04 -15.57
C VAL A 85 -6.42 11.03 -15.09
N ILE A 86 -5.18 10.92 -15.60
CA ILE A 86 -4.08 11.86 -15.32
C ILE A 86 -4.54 13.30 -15.60
N HIS A 87 -5.13 13.53 -16.76
CA HIS A 87 -5.55 14.87 -17.16
C HIS A 87 -6.78 15.37 -16.42
N THR A 88 -7.80 14.51 -16.22
CA THR A 88 -9.05 14.87 -15.53
C THR A 88 -8.80 15.23 -14.07
N TYR A 89 -8.00 14.44 -13.37
CA TYR A 89 -7.72 14.62 -11.94
C TYR A 89 -6.40 15.34 -11.67
N LYS A 90 -5.68 15.77 -12.73
CA LYS A 90 -4.38 16.47 -12.63
C LYS A 90 -3.38 15.72 -11.75
N LEU A 91 -3.27 14.41 -11.97
CA LEU A 91 -2.40 13.54 -11.16
C LEU A 91 -0.94 13.97 -11.32
N PRO A 92 -0.18 14.21 -10.22
CA PRO A 92 1.21 14.65 -10.31
C PRO A 92 2.14 13.53 -10.79
N ALA A 93 2.95 13.79 -11.82
CA ALA A 93 3.93 12.84 -12.37
C ALA A 93 4.94 12.34 -11.33
N LEU A 94 5.31 13.21 -10.39
CA LEU A 94 6.25 12.89 -9.32
C LEU A 94 5.83 11.62 -8.54
N HIS A 95 4.55 11.46 -8.22
CA HIS A 95 4.11 10.30 -7.41
C HIS A 95 4.12 8.99 -8.18
N PHE A 96 3.93 9.03 -9.51
CA PHE A 96 4.15 7.86 -10.35
C PHE A 96 5.62 7.46 -10.42
N GLU A 97 6.52 8.46 -10.51
CA GLU A 97 7.97 8.24 -10.49
C GLU A 97 8.41 7.63 -9.15
N GLU A 98 7.87 8.11 -8.02
CA GLU A 98 8.14 7.51 -6.71
C GLU A 98 7.70 6.04 -6.63
N ILE A 99 6.53 5.70 -7.22
CA ILE A 99 6.06 4.31 -7.27
C ILE A 99 7.03 3.44 -8.07
N ILE A 100 7.45 3.88 -9.26
CA ILE A 100 8.41 3.14 -10.10
C ILE A 100 9.73 2.97 -9.36
N GLN A 101 10.26 4.03 -8.73
CA GLN A 101 11.49 3.95 -7.93
C GLN A 101 11.34 3.01 -6.73
N GLY A 102 10.16 2.97 -6.09
CA GLY A 102 9.88 2.01 -5.02
C GLY A 102 9.94 0.57 -5.49
N VAL A 103 9.38 0.29 -6.66
CA VAL A 103 9.43 -1.04 -7.29
C VAL A 103 10.86 -1.39 -7.77
N GLU A 104 11.64 -0.39 -8.25
CA GLU A 104 13.06 -0.59 -8.57
C GLU A 104 13.88 -0.98 -7.34
N MET A 105 13.53 -0.48 -6.14
CA MET A 105 14.19 -0.95 -4.90
C MET A 105 14.03 -2.46 -4.72
N ASP A 106 12.87 -3.03 -5.02
CA ASP A 106 12.64 -4.48 -4.89
C ASP A 106 13.47 -5.33 -5.86
N LEU A 107 14.10 -4.73 -6.89
CA LEU A 107 15.05 -5.43 -7.78
C LEU A 107 16.45 -5.60 -7.17
N SER A 108 16.84 -4.73 -6.24
CA SER A 108 18.23 -4.65 -5.77
C SER A 108 18.39 -4.57 -4.25
N VAL A 109 17.41 -4.03 -3.55
CA VAL A 109 17.44 -3.83 -2.09
C VAL A 109 16.74 -5.00 -1.41
N THR A 110 17.49 -5.86 -0.77
CA THR A 110 16.96 -7.00 0.01
C THR A 110 17.09 -6.79 1.52
N ARG A 111 17.76 -5.72 1.95
CA ARG A 111 18.02 -5.36 3.35
C ARG A 111 17.96 -3.85 3.52
N TYR A 112 17.50 -3.43 4.68
CA TYR A 112 17.41 -2.03 5.11
C TYR A 112 18.28 -1.84 6.35
N ALA A 113 19.15 -0.80 6.36
CA ALA A 113 20.02 -0.55 7.50
C ALA A 113 19.25 0.08 8.67
N SER A 114 18.31 0.97 8.38
CA SER A 114 17.57 1.77 9.38
C SER A 114 16.08 1.88 9.09
N PHE A 115 15.33 2.37 10.07
CA PHE A 115 13.92 2.71 9.85
C PHE A 115 13.72 3.87 8.86
N ASP A 116 14.68 4.77 8.69
CA ASP A 116 14.56 5.87 7.74
C ASP A 116 14.61 5.36 6.29
N GLU A 117 15.46 4.36 6.04
CA GLU A 117 15.49 3.68 4.74
C GLU A 117 14.17 2.92 4.47
N LEU A 118 13.66 2.20 5.46
CA LEU A 118 12.37 1.51 5.37
C LEU A 118 11.22 2.50 5.19
N ASP A 119 11.26 3.66 5.84
CA ASP A 119 10.26 4.72 5.70
C ASP A 119 10.27 5.30 4.29
N THR A 120 11.43 5.44 3.67
CA THR A 120 11.57 5.85 2.26
C THR A 120 10.91 4.83 1.33
N TYR A 121 11.17 3.56 1.54
CA TYR A 121 10.49 2.49 0.79
C TYR A 121 8.96 2.54 0.97
N CYS A 122 8.48 2.60 2.21
CA CYS A 122 7.04 2.68 2.50
C CYS A 122 6.38 3.91 1.85
N TYR A 123 7.08 5.06 1.83
CA TYR A 123 6.60 6.25 1.13
C TYR A 123 6.43 5.98 -0.37
N ARG A 124 7.43 5.40 -1.01
CA ARG A 124 7.44 5.14 -2.45
C ARG A 124 6.35 4.16 -2.89
N VAL A 125 6.25 3.00 -2.24
CA VAL A 125 5.34 1.93 -2.67
C VAL A 125 3.90 2.08 -2.16
N ALA A 126 3.65 2.92 -1.14
CA ALA A 126 2.32 3.03 -0.54
C ALA A 126 1.84 4.48 -0.38
N SER A 127 2.64 5.39 0.21
CA SER A 127 2.21 6.76 0.41
C SER A 127 2.02 7.49 -0.92
N ALA A 128 2.89 7.28 -1.91
CA ALA A 128 2.76 7.85 -3.24
C ALA A 128 1.47 7.40 -3.94
N VAL A 129 1.06 6.14 -3.77
CA VAL A 129 -0.24 5.63 -4.24
C VAL A 129 -1.38 6.36 -3.54
N GLY A 130 -1.28 6.56 -2.22
CA GLY A 130 -2.24 7.34 -1.43
C GLY A 130 -2.37 8.78 -1.93
N LEU A 131 -1.24 9.43 -2.25
CA LEU A 131 -1.20 10.79 -2.76
C LEU A 131 -1.88 10.93 -4.13
N LEU A 132 -1.74 9.97 -5.03
CA LEU A 132 -2.50 9.92 -6.28
C LEU A 132 -4.00 9.64 -6.04
N SER A 133 -4.30 8.78 -5.07
CA SER A 133 -5.69 8.41 -4.76
C SER A 133 -6.52 9.58 -4.24
N ILE A 134 -5.95 10.43 -3.38
CA ILE A 134 -6.68 11.59 -2.85
C ILE A 134 -7.01 12.63 -3.92
N GLU A 135 -6.20 12.78 -4.97
CA GLU A 135 -6.52 13.64 -6.11
C GLU A 135 -7.79 13.13 -6.83
N ILE A 136 -7.96 11.81 -6.95
CA ILE A 136 -9.17 11.20 -7.53
C ILE A 136 -10.37 11.34 -6.57
N PHE A 137 -10.16 11.15 -5.27
CA PHE A 137 -11.24 11.25 -4.28
C PHE A 137 -11.76 12.68 -4.12
N GLY A 138 -10.89 13.69 -4.35
CA GLY A 138 -11.17 15.09 -4.13
C GLY A 138 -11.16 15.46 -2.65
N TYR A 139 -10.76 16.67 -2.36
CA TYR A 139 -10.59 17.21 -1.00
C TYR A 139 -10.87 18.73 -0.99
N GLN A 140 -11.07 19.27 0.21
CA GLN A 140 -11.17 20.70 0.48
C GLN A 140 -9.85 21.24 1.10
N ASP A 141 -9.24 20.48 2.00
CA ASP A 141 -7.95 20.80 2.64
C ASP A 141 -6.84 19.90 2.08
N ARG A 142 -6.12 20.45 1.09
CA ARG A 142 -5.07 19.71 0.37
C ARG A 142 -3.94 19.27 1.29
N GLU A 143 -3.45 20.17 2.13
CA GLU A 143 -2.26 19.91 2.94
C GLU A 143 -2.52 18.78 3.94
N ARG A 144 -3.59 18.88 4.71
CA ARG A 144 -3.97 17.85 5.68
C ARG A 144 -4.35 16.52 5.04
N CYS A 145 -5.00 16.54 3.87
CA CYS A 145 -5.30 15.31 3.14
C CYS A 145 -4.03 14.64 2.60
N ARG A 146 -2.99 15.39 2.22
CA ARG A 146 -1.69 14.84 1.83
C ARG A 146 -0.98 14.19 3.02
N GLU A 147 -0.94 14.86 4.18
CA GLU A 147 -0.41 14.26 5.41
C GLU A 147 -1.16 12.97 5.79
N TYR A 148 -2.49 13.00 5.71
CA TYR A 148 -3.33 11.82 5.89
C TYR A 148 -2.92 10.67 4.96
N ALA A 149 -2.78 10.93 3.65
CA ALA A 149 -2.43 9.92 2.66
C ALA A 149 -1.04 9.31 2.92
N ILE A 150 -0.07 10.14 3.32
CA ILE A 150 1.28 9.70 3.67
C ILE A 150 1.25 8.78 4.90
N HIS A 151 0.58 9.20 5.96
CA HIS A 151 0.51 8.41 7.19
C HIS A 151 -0.28 7.11 7.00
N LEU A 152 -1.40 7.16 6.28
CA LEU A 152 -2.18 5.95 6.04
C LEU A 152 -1.42 4.97 5.14
N GLY A 153 -0.80 5.44 4.05
CA GLY A 153 0.04 4.61 3.18
C GLY A 153 1.14 3.89 3.96
N LYS A 154 1.88 4.63 4.79
CA LYS A 154 2.91 4.05 5.67
C LYS A 154 2.33 3.01 6.63
N ALA A 155 1.19 3.29 7.26
CA ALA A 155 0.54 2.35 8.18
C ALA A 155 0.14 1.03 7.48
N LEU A 156 -0.42 1.13 6.27
CA LEU A 156 -0.79 -0.03 5.46
C LEU A 156 0.43 -0.85 5.08
N GLN A 157 1.52 -0.21 4.65
CA GLN A 157 2.73 -0.91 4.21
C GLN A 157 3.47 -1.57 5.37
N LEU A 158 3.62 -0.91 6.51
CA LEU A 158 4.19 -1.54 7.71
C LEU A 158 3.38 -2.75 8.18
N THR A 159 2.05 -2.71 8.02
CA THR A 159 1.17 -3.85 8.31
C THR A 159 1.38 -4.99 7.32
N ASN A 160 1.59 -4.69 6.02
CA ASN A 160 1.95 -5.68 5.01
C ASN A 160 3.29 -6.35 5.34
N ILE A 161 4.32 -5.55 5.58
CA ILE A 161 5.66 -6.04 5.93
C ILE A 161 5.58 -6.97 7.15
N LEU A 162 4.86 -6.56 8.20
CA LEU A 162 4.70 -7.39 9.39
C LEU A 162 3.98 -8.71 9.09
N ARG A 163 2.94 -8.69 8.26
CA ARG A 163 2.19 -9.90 7.88
C ARG A 163 3.01 -10.88 7.06
N ASP A 164 3.87 -10.33 6.17
CA ASP A 164 4.48 -11.10 5.09
C ASP A 164 5.94 -11.49 5.39
N ILE A 165 6.48 -11.25 6.61
CA ILE A 165 7.87 -11.52 7.00
C ILE A 165 8.32 -12.91 6.53
N ARG A 166 7.48 -13.94 6.70
CA ARG A 166 7.81 -15.29 6.24
C ARG A 166 7.92 -15.38 4.71
N ASN A 167 6.92 -14.87 4.00
CA ASN A 167 6.89 -14.95 2.53
C ASN A 167 8.05 -14.18 1.92
N ASP A 168 8.41 -13.04 2.53
CA ASP A 168 9.53 -12.21 2.10
C ASP A 168 10.86 -12.91 2.39
N ALA A 169 11.00 -13.55 3.56
CA ALA A 169 12.16 -14.34 3.93
C ALA A 169 12.38 -15.55 2.97
N GLU A 170 11.31 -16.24 2.56
CA GLU A 170 11.35 -17.33 1.57
C GLU A 170 11.89 -16.86 0.19
N ARG A 171 11.75 -15.54 -0.11
CA ARG A 171 12.33 -14.86 -1.29
C ARG A 171 13.68 -14.21 -1.00
N GLY A 172 14.28 -14.45 0.15
CA GLY A 172 15.56 -13.87 0.57
C GLY A 172 15.49 -12.39 0.96
N ARG A 173 14.30 -11.79 1.11
CA ARG A 173 14.09 -10.38 1.47
C ARG A 173 13.80 -10.24 2.97
N ILE A 174 14.45 -9.27 3.62
CA ILE A 174 14.19 -8.90 5.01
C ILE A 174 13.97 -7.38 5.07
N TYR A 175 12.71 -6.95 5.22
CA TYR A 175 12.35 -5.54 5.34
C TYR A 175 12.57 -4.98 6.76
N LEU A 176 12.75 -5.87 7.76
CA LEU A 176 13.07 -5.46 9.13
C LEU A 176 14.46 -4.84 9.16
N PRO A 177 14.64 -3.59 9.65
CA PRO A 177 15.93 -2.90 9.64
C PRO A 177 17.00 -3.63 10.45
N ALA A 178 18.23 -3.65 9.95
CA ALA A 178 19.37 -4.26 10.64
C ALA A 178 19.60 -3.66 12.03
N SER A 179 19.39 -2.35 12.20
CA SER A 179 19.44 -1.68 13.50
C SER A 179 18.39 -2.25 14.49
N ALA A 180 17.19 -2.57 14.02
CA ALA A 180 16.16 -3.17 14.86
C ALA A 180 16.45 -4.65 15.15
N LEU A 181 16.95 -5.40 14.17
CA LEU A 181 17.40 -6.78 14.38
C LEU A 181 18.45 -6.83 15.50
N GLN A 182 19.44 -5.92 15.46
CA GLN A 182 20.49 -5.81 16.47
C GLN A 182 19.92 -5.41 17.84
N GLU A 183 19.03 -4.41 17.90
CA GLU A 183 18.41 -3.89 19.13
C GLU A 183 17.68 -5.01 19.89
N PHE A 184 16.92 -5.85 19.16
CA PHE A 184 16.14 -6.93 19.76
C PHE A 184 16.88 -8.28 19.84
N GLY A 185 18.14 -8.35 19.41
CA GLY A 185 18.95 -9.59 19.43
C GLY A 185 18.37 -10.69 18.54
N VAL A 186 17.84 -10.33 17.37
CA VAL A 186 17.35 -11.24 16.34
C VAL A 186 18.34 -11.27 15.18
N THR A 187 18.71 -12.45 14.69
CA THR A 187 19.61 -12.58 13.55
C THR A 187 18.84 -12.78 12.24
N GLU A 188 19.50 -12.46 11.10
CA GLU A 188 18.92 -12.71 9.77
C GLU A 188 18.67 -14.21 9.54
N GLU A 189 19.58 -15.07 10.01
CA GLU A 189 19.42 -16.53 9.90
C GLU A 189 18.17 -17.02 10.62
N GLN A 190 17.83 -16.44 11.77
CA GLN A 190 16.60 -16.77 12.48
C GLN A 190 15.36 -16.37 11.68
N ILE A 191 15.37 -15.19 11.01
CA ILE A 191 14.28 -14.75 10.12
C ILE A 191 14.17 -15.70 8.93
N LEU A 192 15.27 -15.96 8.22
CA LEU A 192 15.30 -16.84 7.04
C LEU A 192 14.89 -18.28 7.37
N ALA A 193 15.23 -18.75 8.56
CA ALA A 193 14.83 -20.08 9.06
C ALA A 193 13.40 -20.09 9.65
N ASN A 194 12.67 -18.96 9.62
CA ASN A 194 11.34 -18.82 10.21
C ASN A 194 11.28 -19.21 11.71
N GLN A 195 12.33 -18.88 12.47
CA GLN A 195 12.43 -19.21 13.89
C GLN A 195 11.69 -18.17 14.75
N PHE A 196 10.57 -18.58 15.33
CA PHE A 196 9.85 -17.74 16.29
C PHE A 196 10.54 -17.78 17.65
N SER A 197 10.77 -16.60 18.24
CA SER A 197 11.38 -16.44 19.56
C SER A 197 10.74 -15.28 20.33
N PRO A 198 10.94 -15.19 21.66
CA PRO A 198 10.52 -14.00 22.43
C PRO A 198 11.12 -12.70 21.90
N ASN A 199 12.37 -12.72 21.44
CA ASN A 199 13.05 -11.58 20.83
C ASN A 199 12.39 -11.17 19.52
N PHE A 200 12.09 -12.13 18.64
CA PHE A 200 11.33 -11.87 17.41
C PHE A 200 9.95 -11.27 17.72
N ARG A 201 9.25 -11.78 18.72
CA ARG A 201 7.97 -11.20 19.15
C ARG A 201 8.11 -9.75 19.57
N SER A 202 9.15 -9.39 20.33
CA SER A 202 9.42 -8.01 20.75
C SER A 202 9.73 -7.09 19.56
N LEU A 203 10.55 -7.57 18.61
CA LEU A 203 10.83 -6.89 17.36
C LEU A 203 9.55 -6.64 16.53
N ALA A 204 8.72 -7.65 16.34
CA ALA A 204 7.46 -7.56 15.61
C ALA A 204 6.47 -6.61 16.31
N SER A 205 6.44 -6.60 17.64
CA SER A 205 5.65 -5.64 18.45
C SER A 205 6.11 -4.20 18.19
N SER A 206 7.40 -3.94 18.16
CA SER A 206 7.94 -2.58 17.90
C SER A 206 7.54 -2.07 16.50
N LEU A 207 7.53 -2.95 15.48
CA LEU A 207 7.04 -2.60 14.15
C LEU A 207 5.53 -2.31 14.15
N ALA A 208 4.75 -3.10 14.90
CA ALA A 208 3.31 -2.88 15.06
C ALA A 208 2.99 -1.55 15.77
N GLU A 209 3.81 -1.14 16.73
CA GLU A 209 3.69 0.16 17.39
C GLU A 209 3.93 1.32 16.43
N ARG A 210 4.92 1.20 15.54
CA ARG A 210 5.17 2.19 14.47
C ARG A 210 3.99 2.27 13.49
N ALA A 211 3.45 1.13 13.07
CA ALA A 211 2.23 1.10 12.25
C ALA A 211 1.05 1.76 12.98
N THR A 212 0.85 1.44 14.26
CA THR A 212 -0.19 2.03 15.12
C THR A 212 -0.05 3.54 15.23
N LYS A 213 1.17 4.07 15.41
CA LYS A 213 1.45 5.51 15.41
C LYS A 213 1.04 6.15 14.09
N SER A 214 1.36 5.51 12.96
CA SER A 214 1.00 6.00 11.63
C SER A 214 -0.53 6.00 11.41
N TYR A 215 -1.27 4.98 11.88
CA TYR A 215 -2.74 4.99 11.88
C TYR A 215 -3.33 6.13 12.71
N ARG A 216 -2.80 6.39 13.90
CA ARG A 216 -3.24 7.51 14.75
C ARG A 216 -3.00 8.85 14.07
N ASN A 217 -1.82 9.06 13.51
CA ASN A 217 -1.49 10.27 12.79
C ASN A 217 -2.43 10.47 11.58
N ALA A 218 -2.68 9.43 10.79
CA ALA A 218 -3.61 9.50 9.68
C ALA A 218 -5.02 9.94 10.15
N HIS A 219 -5.54 9.34 11.23
CA HIS A 219 -6.83 9.75 11.77
C HIS A 219 -6.85 11.21 12.23
N GLN A 220 -5.79 11.70 12.88
CA GLN A 220 -5.68 13.06 13.40
C GLN A 220 -5.52 14.12 12.31
N THR A 221 -4.86 13.77 11.21
CA THR A 221 -4.66 14.70 10.08
C THR A 221 -5.86 14.79 9.15
N LEU A 222 -6.69 13.76 9.04
CA LEU A 222 -7.86 13.78 8.14
C LEU A 222 -8.91 14.80 8.58
N PRO A 223 -9.18 15.88 7.79
CA PRO A 223 -10.18 16.88 8.12
C PRO A 223 -11.59 16.29 8.10
N THR A 224 -12.44 16.74 9.03
CA THR A 224 -13.81 16.24 9.14
C THR A 224 -14.63 16.43 7.86
N GLN A 225 -14.45 17.57 7.17
CA GLN A 225 -15.13 17.88 5.91
C GLN A 225 -14.74 16.95 4.77
N ASP A 226 -13.52 16.37 4.81
CA ASP A 226 -12.99 15.51 3.74
C ASP A 226 -13.20 14.03 3.99
N ARG A 227 -13.67 13.63 5.17
CA ARG A 227 -13.84 12.21 5.55
C ARG A 227 -14.76 11.43 4.61
N ARG A 228 -15.82 12.06 4.10
CA ARG A 228 -16.76 11.38 3.19
C ARG A 228 -16.11 11.07 1.84
N SER A 229 -15.30 11.98 1.30
CA SER A 229 -14.60 11.73 0.04
C SER A 229 -13.53 10.65 0.18
N MET A 230 -12.95 10.49 1.38
CA MET A 230 -11.92 9.48 1.69
C MET A 230 -12.50 8.10 2.09
N VAL A 231 -13.79 7.81 1.85
CA VAL A 231 -14.45 6.59 2.32
C VAL A 231 -13.73 5.30 1.90
N ALA A 232 -13.17 5.23 0.70
CA ALA A 232 -12.43 4.06 0.23
C ALA A 232 -11.10 3.88 0.99
N ALA A 233 -10.35 4.96 1.23
CA ALA A 233 -9.14 4.94 2.02
C ALA A 233 -9.44 4.60 3.50
N GLU A 234 -10.51 5.15 4.06
CA GLU A 234 -10.98 4.84 5.41
C GLU A 234 -11.37 3.36 5.57
N LEU A 235 -11.97 2.75 4.53
CA LEU A 235 -12.23 1.30 4.54
C LEU A 235 -10.93 0.51 4.51
N MET A 236 -9.96 0.91 3.68
CA MET A 236 -8.65 0.26 3.65
C MET A 236 -7.96 0.35 5.01
N GLY A 237 -7.97 1.54 5.62
CA GLY A 237 -7.46 1.74 6.99
C GLY A 237 -8.12 0.81 7.99
N ALA A 238 -9.47 0.70 7.97
CA ALA A 238 -10.21 -0.19 8.86
C ALA A 238 -9.88 -1.68 8.66
N VAL A 239 -9.77 -2.14 7.41
CA VAL A 239 -9.41 -3.53 7.09
C VAL A 239 -8.01 -3.87 7.60
N TYR A 240 -7.04 -3.04 7.29
CA TYR A 240 -5.65 -3.28 7.69
C TYR A 240 -5.42 -3.09 9.19
N TRP A 241 -6.11 -2.14 9.83
CA TRP A 241 -6.12 -2.02 11.28
C TRP A 241 -6.62 -3.30 11.96
N ASN A 242 -7.71 -3.88 11.47
CA ASN A 242 -8.22 -5.15 12.01
C ASN A 242 -7.28 -6.32 11.73
N LEU A 243 -6.56 -6.29 10.60
CA LEU A 243 -5.49 -7.24 10.31
C LEU A 243 -4.34 -7.12 11.31
N LEU A 244 -3.87 -5.90 11.59
CA LEU A 244 -2.84 -5.64 12.59
C LEU A 244 -3.26 -6.14 13.97
N ARG A 245 -4.49 -5.82 14.41
CA ARG A 245 -5.04 -6.35 15.69
C ARG A 245 -5.12 -7.87 15.71
N LYS A 246 -5.37 -8.52 14.58
CA LYS A 246 -5.37 -9.99 14.48
C LYS A 246 -3.96 -10.57 14.61
N ILE A 247 -2.95 -9.92 14.03
CA ILE A 247 -1.54 -10.29 14.16
C ILE A 247 -1.10 -10.19 15.65
N GLU A 248 -1.46 -9.11 16.31
CA GLU A 248 -1.17 -8.92 17.75
C GLU A 248 -1.82 -10.01 18.62
N ARG A 249 -3.10 -10.33 18.38
CA ARG A 249 -3.81 -11.42 19.09
C ARG A 249 -3.19 -12.79 18.85
N ALA A 250 -2.50 -12.98 17.72
CA ALA A 250 -1.72 -14.17 17.42
C ALA A 250 -0.30 -14.11 18.04
N ASN A 251 -0.05 -13.17 18.98
CA ASN A 251 1.26 -12.94 19.58
C ASN A 251 2.37 -12.72 18.54
N PHE A 252 2.05 -12.05 17.42
CA PHE A 252 2.96 -11.79 16.32
C PHE A 252 3.56 -13.03 15.65
N ASN A 253 2.94 -14.20 15.81
CA ASN A 253 3.42 -15.41 15.16
C ASN A 253 3.02 -15.41 13.67
N VAL A 254 3.75 -14.63 12.88
CA VAL A 254 3.59 -14.46 11.43
C VAL A 254 4.50 -15.42 10.63
N LEU A 255 5.37 -16.17 11.32
CA LEU A 255 6.30 -17.12 10.69
C LEU A 255 5.67 -18.48 10.39
N THR A 256 4.37 -18.62 10.57
CA THR A 256 3.63 -19.83 10.25
C THR A 256 3.39 -19.97 8.72
N PRO A 257 3.25 -21.21 8.19
CA PRO A 257 3.02 -21.43 6.75
C PRO A 257 1.77 -20.76 6.21
N SER A 258 0.76 -20.55 7.04
CA SER A 258 -0.49 -19.88 6.63
C SER A 258 -0.48 -18.41 7.09
N PRO A 259 -0.43 -17.46 6.17
CA PRO A 259 -0.43 -16.05 6.54
C PRO A 259 -1.74 -15.65 7.23
N ILE A 260 -1.64 -14.75 8.19
CA ILE A 260 -2.79 -14.20 8.91
C ILE A 260 -3.62 -13.33 7.94
N LYS A 261 -4.89 -13.69 7.74
CA LYS A 261 -5.83 -13.01 6.84
C LYS A 261 -7.15 -12.73 7.53
N LEU A 262 -7.84 -11.67 7.09
CA LEU A 262 -9.23 -11.43 7.49
C LEU A 262 -10.18 -12.26 6.61
N PRO A 263 -11.19 -12.93 7.19
CA PRO A 263 -12.25 -13.59 6.44
C PRO A 263 -13.03 -12.60 5.56
N LYS A 264 -13.58 -13.08 4.45
CA LYS A 264 -14.40 -12.25 3.54
C LYS A 264 -15.59 -11.60 4.27
N ARG A 265 -16.27 -12.34 5.17
CA ARG A 265 -17.38 -11.83 5.98
C ARG A 265 -16.99 -10.61 6.81
N ASP A 266 -15.81 -10.64 7.44
CA ASP A 266 -15.34 -9.54 8.29
C ASP A 266 -15.05 -8.28 7.45
N LYS A 267 -14.51 -8.47 6.24
CA LYS A 267 -14.27 -7.37 5.30
C LYS A 267 -15.58 -6.71 4.83
N VAL A 268 -16.61 -7.51 4.53
CA VAL A 268 -17.94 -6.99 4.16
C VAL A 268 -18.57 -6.23 5.33
N LEU A 269 -18.46 -6.75 6.54
CA LEU A 269 -18.96 -6.07 7.75
C LEU A 269 -18.22 -4.75 7.99
N LEU A 270 -16.91 -4.72 7.78
CA LEU A 270 -16.11 -3.49 7.87
C LEU A 270 -16.50 -2.47 6.80
N ALA A 271 -16.81 -2.92 5.57
CA ALA A 271 -17.30 -2.03 4.51
C ALA A 271 -18.63 -1.38 4.90
N LEU A 272 -19.60 -2.17 5.37
CA LEU A 272 -20.88 -1.66 5.82
C LEU A 272 -20.72 -0.70 7.02
N ARG A 273 -19.92 -1.07 8.02
CA ARG A 273 -19.63 -0.24 9.18
C ARG A 273 -18.96 1.09 8.80
N THR A 274 -17.98 1.06 7.91
CA THR A 274 -17.30 2.27 7.44
C THR A 274 -18.28 3.17 6.69
N TRP A 275 -19.06 2.61 5.79
CA TRP A 275 -20.07 3.36 5.05
C TRP A 275 -21.09 4.04 5.98
N LEU A 276 -21.65 3.30 6.95
CA LEU A 276 -22.59 3.86 7.94
C LEU A 276 -21.93 4.97 8.79
N ARG A 277 -20.68 4.79 9.21
CA ARG A 277 -19.96 5.81 9.96
C ARG A 277 -19.76 7.08 9.14
N MET A 278 -19.28 6.96 7.91
CA MET A 278 -19.08 8.11 7.03
C MET A 278 -20.38 8.84 6.72
N ALA A 279 -21.50 8.12 6.67
CA ALA A 279 -22.82 8.72 6.44
C ALA A 279 -23.36 9.48 7.67
N PHE A 280 -23.23 8.91 8.88
CA PHE A 280 -23.94 9.39 10.06
C PHE A 280 -23.05 9.95 11.18
N ARG A 281 -21.78 9.52 11.29
CA ARG A 281 -20.85 9.91 12.37
C ARG A 281 -19.41 9.98 11.86
N PRO A 282 -19.08 10.87 10.93
CA PRO A 282 -17.77 10.91 10.29
C PRO A 282 -16.63 11.26 11.25
N GLU A 283 -16.90 11.91 12.39
CA GLU A 283 -15.89 12.27 13.40
C GLU A 283 -15.34 11.07 14.18
N ARG A 284 -16.03 9.92 14.20
CA ARG A 284 -15.55 8.74 14.92
C ARG A 284 -14.47 7.99 14.14
N PRO A 285 -13.34 7.63 14.79
CA PRO A 285 -12.25 6.93 14.13
C PRO A 285 -12.66 5.52 13.66
N ASN A 286 -12.20 5.12 12.47
CA ASN A 286 -12.31 3.75 11.98
C ASN A 286 -11.17 2.86 12.47
N TYR A 287 -10.04 3.46 12.84
CA TYR A 287 -8.78 2.81 13.24
C TYR A 287 -7.96 3.73 14.15
N GLY A 288 -6.84 3.20 14.71
CA GLY A 288 -5.87 4.00 15.48
C GLY A 288 -6.16 4.15 16.98
N TRP A 289 -7.16 3.39 17.51
CA TRP A 289 -7.54 3.39 18.95
C TRP A 289 -7.17 2.12 19.69
#